data_8ecb7e4b5bedfab9c2c5945d0d9277fc
#
_entry.id   8ecb7e4b5bedfab9c2c5945d0d9277fc
#
_cell.length_a   1.000
_cell.length_b   1.000
_cell.length_c   1.000
_cell.angle_alpha   90.00
_cell.angle_beta   90.00
_cell.angle_gamma   90.00
#
_symmetry.space_group_name_H-M   'P 1'
#
loop_
_entity.id
_entity.type
_entity.pdbx_description
1 polymer ?
#
loop_
_entity_poly.entity_id
_entity_poly.type
_entity_poly.pdbx_seq_one_letter_code
_entity_poly.pdbx_strand_id
1 'polypeptide(L)'
;MDFELKASTEAGKRMVELAEKHAADFAVTAAEHDRNGTFPFENISALKKSGFAGAAVPKEFGGMGVTSIHDCIVAMNRLGRAEGSTPLAFTMHLSRTLGTARALRNAIASGNHARKKRAENMLKKIGAGELFITVANSEPGADVRTSKTLATKTDGGWLFNGIKTFATGSPAADVLAVRARFENDAGEQRMGAAIVPIDRPGVEIMNNWDGLGMRSSGSHDVVFTDYFVADDEFDDIGVYGRFNAPFLALGSVSSMGLSSIFLGIAETAHEIAVSAIKKREGGTRYPMNQVTVAENEIDLAAARAILSRGAQFYDDFYQTDAEHPVGLPDDSTYSDFQVIKNSACTKKFVMETAVNIVDRALTLYGGGSYLANSPLAKLYRDVRAGQFMQPWARNQAIELIGKVGLGLDPNDE
;
A
#
# COMPACT_ATOMS: atom_id res chain seq x y z
N MET A 1 9.75 27.47 4.94
CA MET A 1 10.13 26.05 4.93
C MET A 1 9.25 25.39 3.90
N ASP A 2 9.83 24.73 2.92
CA ASP A 2 9.07 24.07 1.86
C ASP A 2 8.61 22.68 2.37
N PHE A 3 7.30 22.43 2.38
CA PHE A 3 6.73 21.14 2.80
C PHE A 3 6.70 20.09 1.68
N GLU A 4 7.29 20.38 0.51
CA GLU A 4 7.34 19.43 -0.60
C GLU A 4 8.12 18.18 -0.20
N LEU A 5 7.56 17.01 -0.56
CA LEU A 5 8.18 15.72 -0.29
C LEU A 5 9.44 15.54 -1.16
N LYS A 6 10.58 15.26 -0.54
CA LYS A 6 11.88 15.10 -1.23
C LYS A 6 12.60 13.86 -0.69
N ALA A 7 13.14 13.05 -1.59
CA ALA A 7 13.95 11.90 -1.18
C ALA A 7 15.23 12.33 -0.50
N SER A 8 15.62 11.59 0.53
CA SER A 8 16.79 11.89 1.38
C SER A 8 18.04 11.10 0.97
N THR A 9 17.89 9.87 0.48
CA THR A 9 19.01 8.99 0.11
C THR A 9 19.27 9.02 -1.40
N GLU A 10 20.50 8.68 -1.82
CA GLU A 10 20.84 8.58 -3.25
C GLU A 10 20.05 7.50 -3.97
N ALA A 11 19.78 6.35 -3.30
CA ALA A 11 18.92 5.30 -3.87
C ALA A 11 17.48 5.79 -4.02
N GLY A 12 16.97 6.52 -3.02
CA GLY A 12 15.63 7.12 -3.07
C GLY A 12 15.50 8.19 -4.15
N LYS A 13 16.47 9.07 -4.34
CA LYS A 13 16.49 10.07 -5.43
C LYS A 13 16.37 9.39 -6.80
N ARG A 14 17.14 8.32 -7.03
CA ARG A 14 17.05 7.54 -8.27
C ARG A 14 15.68 6.89 -8.45
N MET A 15 15.08 6.36 -7.38
CA MET A 15 13.73 5.83 -7.42
C MET A 15 12.70 6.91 -7.79
N VAL A 16 12.83 8.13 -7.21
CA VAL A 16 11.93 9.26 -7.51
C VAL A 16 12.08 9.71 -8.96
N GLU A 17 13.30 9.84 -9.48
CA GLU A 17 13.55 10.18 -10.89
C GLU A 17 12.89 9.20 -11.87
N LEU A 18 12.94 7.89 -11.56
CA LEU A 18 12.23 6.88 -12.34
C LEU A 18 10.72 6.98 -12.18
N ALA A 19 10.22 7.26 -10.97
CA ALA A 19 8.80 7.47 -10.73
C ALA A 19 8.24 8.63 -11.55
N GLU A 20 8.97 9.75 -11.64
CA GLU A 20 8.57 10.92 -12.46
C GLU A 20 8.51 10.61 -13.96
N LYS A 21 9.46 9.81 -14.49
CA LYS A 21 9.42 9.34 -15.87
C LYS A 21 8.19 8.44 -16.11
N HIS A 22 7.98 7.45 -15.25
CA HIS A 22 6.82 6.57 -15.37
C HIS A 22 5.51 7.34 -15.20
N ALA A 23 5.45 8.32 -14.30
CA ALA A 23 4.28 9.17 -14.11
C ALA A 23 3.86 9.87 -15.41
N ALA A 24 4.83 10.43 -16.15
CA ALA A 24 4.56 11.07 -17.44
C ALA A 24 3.99 10.08 -18.48
N ASP A 25 4.54 8.86 -18.53
CA ASP A 25 4.08 7.82 -19.46
C ASP A 25 2.66 7.32 -19.08
N PHE A 26 2.42 7.05 -17.80
CA PHE A 26 1.14 6.52 -17.28
C PHE A 26 -0.01 7.51 -17.43
N ALA A 27 0.26 8.80 -17.33
CA ALA A 27 -0.74 9.85 -17.53
C ALA A 27 -1.40 9.79 -18.92
N VAL A 28 -0.68 9.29 -19.94
CA VAL A 28 -1.17 9.26 -21.33
C VAL A 28 -2.38 8.35 -21.50
N THR A 29 -2.37 7.17 -20.86
CA THR A 29 -3.42 6.14 -21.03
C THR A 29 -4.39 6.08 -19.84
N ALA A 30 -4.12 6.82 -18.75
CA ALA A 30 -4.89 6.76 -17.51
C ALA A 30 -6.40 6.99 -17.69
N ALA A 31 -6.79 7.96 -18.53
CA ALA A 31 -8.20 8.27 -18.78
C ALA A 31 -8.91 7.20 -19.63
N GLU A 32 -8.19 6.52 -20.51
CA GLU A 32 -8.73 5.42 -21.31
C GLU A 32 -8.96 4.19 -20.46
N HIS A 33 -7.98 3.78 -19.67
CA HIS A 33 -8.10 2.65 -18.73
C HIS A 33 -9.22 2.87 -17.71
N ASP A 34 -9.35 4.09 -17.17
CA ASP A 34 -10.44 4.43 -16.25
C ASP A 34 -11.82 4.28 -16.89
N ARG A 35 -12.02 4.79 -18.12
CA ARG A 35 -13.31 4.67 -18.84
C ARG A 35 -13.67 3.22 -19.12
N ASN A 36 -12.69 2.45 -19.59
CA ASN A 36 -12.90 1.08 -20.03
C ASN A 36 -12.86 0.06 -18.87
N GLY A 37 -12.41 0.46 -17.66
CA GLY A 37 -12.19 -0.45 -16.54
C GLY A 37 -11.12 -1.50 -16.82
N THR A 38 -10.12 -1.17 -17.65
CA THR A 38 -9.07 -2.11 -18.07
C THR A 38 -7.81 -1.96 -17.22
N PHE A 39 -7.11 -3.06 -16.97
CA PHE A 39 -5.86 -3.06 -16.22
C PHE A 39 -4.68 -2.70 -17.14
N PRO A 40 -3.80 -1.74 -16.75
CA PRO A 40 -2.67 -1.27 -17.55
C PRO A 40 -1.45 -2.21 -17.43
N PHE A 41 -1.46 -3.35 -18.12
CA PHE A 41 -0.36 -4.33 -18.11
C PHE A 41 0.97 -3.71 -18.57
N GLU A 42 0.92 -2.78 -19.51
CA GLU A 42 2.08 -2.05 -20.03
C GLU A 42 2.80 -1.26 -18.94
N ASN A 43 2.05 -0.68 -17.98
CA ASN A 43 2.63 0.06 -16.87
C ASN A 43 3.42 -0.88 -15.95
N ILE A 44 2.85 -2.03 -15.59
CA ILE A 44 3.57 -3.03 -14.76
C ILE A 44 4.80 -3.56 -15.50
N SER A 45 4.67 -3.82 -16.80
CA SER A 45 5.81 -4.22 -17.66
C SER A 45 6.92 -3.16 -17.68
N ALA A 46 6.55 -1.87 -17.78
CA ALA A 46 7.51 -0.76 -17.73
C ALA A 46 8.23 -0.67 -16.38
N LEU A 47 7.50 -0.84 -15.25
CA LEU A 47 8.09 -0.87 -13.90
C LEU A 47 9.07 -2.04 -13.73
N LYS A 48 8.73 -3.23 -14.25
CA LYS A 48 9.65 -4.39 -14.25
C LYS A 48 10.90 -4.11 -15.08
N LYS A 49 10.75 -3.65 -16.32
CA LYS A 49 11.86 -3.40 -17.29
C LYS A 49 12.82 -2.29 -16.84
N SER A 50 12.33 -1.25 -16.18
CA SER A 50 13.19 -0.16 -15.69
C SER A 50 13.95 -0.50 -14.41
N GLY A 51 13.64 -1.65 -13.77
CA GLY A 51 14.13 -2.02 -12.46
C GLY A 51 13.42 -1.32 -11.30
N PHE A 52 12.39 -0.49 -11.58
CA PHE A 52 11.61 0.16 -10.53
C PHE A 52 10.90 -0.85 -9.63
N ALA A 53 10.43 -1.97 -10.18
CA ALA A 53 9.83 -3.06 -9.41
C ALA A 53 10.80 -3.66 -8.38
N GLY A 54 12.11 -3.64 -8.68
CA GLY A 54 13.18 -4.08 -7.78
C GLY A 54 13.74 -2.97 -6.89
N ALA A 55 13.14 -1.78 -6.81
CA ALA A 55 13.74 -0.65 -6.08
C ALA A 55 14.10 -0.97 -4.62
N ALA A 56 13.22 -1.68 -3.89
CA ALA A 56 13.45 -2.08 -2.50
C ALA A 56 14.23 -3.40 -2.34
N VAL A 57 14.65 -4.04 -3.41
CA VAL A 57 15.53 -5.23 -3.37
C VAL A 57 16.95 -4.80 -3.05
N PRO A 58 17.68 -5.48 -2.13
CA PRO A 58 19.08 -5.21 -1.88
C PRO A 58 19.94 -5.33 -3.15
N LYS A 59 21.00 -4.54 -3.23
CA LYS A 59 21.86 -4.42 -4.42
C LYS A 59 22.50 -5.77 -4.83
N GLU A 60 22.85 -6.60 -3.86
CA GLU A 60 23.41 -7.95 -4.09
C GLU A 60 22.44 -8.91 -4.79
N PHE A 61 21.14 -8.60 -4.82
CA PHE A 61 20.10 -9.34 -5.55
C PHE A 61 19.59 -8.60 -6.79
N GLY A 62 20.32 -7.58 -7.26
CA GLY A 62 20.01 -6.85 -8.49
C GLY A 62 19.06 -5.67 -8.33
N GLY A 63 18.71 -5.27 -7.10
CA GLY A 63 17.84 -4.11 -6.86
C GLY A 63 18.57 -2.78 -6.68
N MET A 64 17.82 -1.71 -6.40
CA MET A 64 18.38 -0.39 -6.14
C MET A 64 18.84 -0.22 -4.69
N GLY A 65 18.41 -1.08 -3.77
CA GLY A 65 18.73 -1.02 -2.35
C GLY A 65 18.03 0.13 -1.60
N VAL A 66 16.81 0.51 -2.02
CA VAL A 66 16.01 1.51 -1.30
C VAL A 66 15.43 0.86 -0.05
N THR A 67 15.86 1.30 1.11
CA THR A 67 15.38 0.82 2.42
C THR A 67 14.49 1.85 3.12
N SER A 68 14.64 3.14 2.81
CA SER A 68 13.88 4.22 3.42
C SER A 68 12.41 4.20 2.99
N ILE A 69 11.52 4.09 3.96
CA ILE A 69 10.07 4.20 3.75
C ILE A 69 9.71 5.63 3.31
N HIS A 70 10.42 6.63 3.86
CA HIS A 70 10.25 8.02 3.45
C HIS A 70 10.52 8.20 1.95
N ASP A 71 11.61 7.66 1.43
CA ASP A 71 11.93 7.77 0.01
C ASP A 71 10.93 7.00 -0.88
N CYS A 72 10.47 5.84 -0.41
CA CYS A 72 9.40 5.08 -1.08
C CYS A 72 8.11 5.91 -1.20
N ILE A 73 7.67 6.60 -0.13
CA ILE A 73 6.44 7.40 -0.19
C ILE A 73 6.57 8.59 -1.14
N VAL A 74 7.76 9.18 -1.26
CA VAL A 74 8.00 10.26 -2.23
C VAL A 74 7.81 9.74 -3.66
N ALA A 75 8.41 8.61 -4.01
CA ALA A 75 8.25 8.01 -5.33
C ALA A 75 6.78 7.63 -5.62
N MET A 76 6.09 7.03 -4.64
CA MET A 76 4.67 6.67 -4.77
C MET A 76 3.76 7.89 -4.92
N ASN A 77 4.07 9.01 -4.26
CA ASN A 77 3.38 10.29 -4.44
C ASN A 77 3.53 10.80 -5.86
N ARG A 78 4.73 10.76 -6.46
CA ARG A 78 4.95 11.19 -7.85
C ARG A 78 4.11 10.39 -8.84
N LEU A 79 4.05 9.06 -8.69
CA LEU A 79 3.16 8.22 -9.50
C LEU A 79 1.68 8.57 -9.26
N GLY A 80 1.27 8.76 -8.00
CA GLY A 80 -0.09 9.10 -7.61
C GLY A 80 -0.60 10.43 -8.18
N ARG A 81 0.28 11.39 -8.43
CA ARG A 81 -0.05 12.66 -9.10
C ARG A 81 -0.49 12.45 -10.54
N ALA A 82 0.02 11.45 -11.22
CA ALA A 82 -0.28 11.19 -12.62
C ALA A 82 -1.45 10.21 -12.80
N GLU A 83 -1.43 9.12 -12.04
CA GLU A 83 -2.40 8.02 -12.15
C GLU A 83 -2.44 7.26 -10.80
N GLY A 84 -3.64 6.98 -10.30
CA GLY A 84 -3.78 6.37 -8.97
C GLY A 84 -3.75 4.85 -8.95
N SER A 85 -4.24 4.19 -10.01
CA SER A 85 -4.49 2.74 -10.00
C SER A 85 -3.22 1.90 -10.12
N THR A 86 -2.29 2.28 -11.00
CA THR A 86 -1.00 1.57 -11.15
C THR A 86 -0.17 1.63 -9.87
N PRO A 87 0.08 2.81 -9.26
CA PRO A 87 0.82 2.86 -8.01
C PRO A 87 0.07 2.17 -6.86
N LEU A 88 -1.28 2.13 -6.88
CA LEU A 88 -2.05 1.36 -5.92
C LEU A 88 -1.71 -0.15 -6.02
N ALA A 89 -1.71 -0.72 -7.23
CA ALA A 89 -1.29 -2.09 -7.46
C ALA A 89 0.18 -2.31 -7.08
N PHE A 90 1.05 -1.38 -7.45
CA PHE A 90 2.47 -1.44 -7.15
C PHE A 90 2.78 -1.34 -5.65
N THR A 91 1.99 -0.62 -4.86
CA THR A 91 2.16 -0.54 -3.39
C THR A 91 2.07 -1.93 -2.74
N MET A 92 1.25 -2.83 -3.27
CA MET A 92 1.18 -4.21 -2.78
C MET A 92 2.52 -4.92 -2.98
N HIS A 93 3.09 -4.81 -4.17
CA HIS A 93 4.41 -5.34 -4.51
C HIS A 93 5.53 -4.74 -3.66
N LEU A 94 5.60 -3.41 -3.59
CA LEU A 94 6.63 -2.67 -2.85
C LEU A 94 6.64 -3.04 -1.36
N SER A 95 5.48 -3.08 -0.72
CA SER A 95 5.37 -3.43 0.70
C SER A 95 5.82 -4.86 0.98
N ARG A 96 5.53 -5.81 0.08
CA ARG A 96 5.97 -7.19 0.19
C ARG A 96 7.46 -7.35 -0.06
N THR A 97 8.01 -6.60 -1.01
CA THR A 97 9.46 -6.57 -1.28
C THR A 97 10.23 -6.06 -0.06
N LEU A 98 9.81 -4.94 0.54
CA LEU A 98 10.37 -4.43 1.80
C LEU A 98 10.25 -5.44 2.94
N GLY A 99 9.08 -6.09 3.07
CA GLY A 99 8.86 -7.15 4.06
C GLY A 99 9.77 -8.36 3.85
N THR A 100 10.00 -8.78 2.60
CA THR A 100 10.88 -9.91 2.27
C THR A 100 12.36 -9.56 2.53
N ALA A 101 12.80 -8.34 2.19
CA ALA A 101 14.16 -7.89 2.51
C ALA A 101 14.41 -7.87 4.02
N ARG A 102 13.40 -7.47 4.81
CA ARG A 102 13.47 -7.55 6.27
C ARG A 102 13.46 -8.97 6.79
N ALA A 103 12.58 -9.84 6.24
CA ALA A 103 12.54 -11.26 6.61
C ALA A 103 13.88 -11.95 6.37
N LEU A 104 14.60 -11.58 5.31
CA LEU A 104 15.96 -12.05 5.05
C LEU A 104 16.92 -11.65 6.18
N ARG A 105 16.93 -10.39 6.60
CA ARG A 105 17.78 -9.92 7.71
C ARG A 105 17.49 -10.68 9.00
N ASN A 106 16.20 -10.84 9.34
CA ASN A 106 15.77 -11.61 10.51
C ASN A 106 16.21 -13.09 10.43
N ALA A 107 16.09 -13.70 9.26
CA ALA A 107 16.50 -15.08 9.05
C ALA A 107 18.02 -15.27 9.19
N ILE A 108 18.81 -14.29 8.75
CA ILE A 108 20.27 -14.27 8.95
C ILE A 108 20.58 -14.15 10.45
N ALA A 109 19.98 -13.18 11.15
CA ALA A 109 20.21 -12.94 12.56
C ALA A 109 19.82 -14.12 13.46
N SER A 110 18.72 -14.82 13.12
CA SER A 110 18.22 -15.99 13.86
C SER A 110 18.85 -17.34 13.42
N GLY A 111 19.71 -17.36 12.40
CA GLY A 111 20.27 -18.59 11.84
C GLY A 111 19.25 -19.48 11.13
N ASN A 112 18.08 -18.96 10.74
CA ASN A 112 17.05 -19.75 10.05
C ASN A 112 17.37 -19.91 8.55
N HIS A 113 18.08 -20.97 8.21
CA HIS A 113 18.56 -21.24 6.84
C HIS A 113 17.42 -21.43 5.83
N ALA A 114 16.31 -22.05 6.21
CA ALA A 114 15.18 -22.27 5.31
C ALA A 114 14.50 -20.95 4.92
N ARG A 115 14.18 -20.11 5.90
CA ARG A 115 13.62 -18.76 5.66
C ARG A 115 14.59 -17.88 4.89
N LYS A 116 15.89 -17.93 5.21
CA LYS A 116 16.94 -17.21 4.46
C LYS A 116 16.88 -17.57 2.98
N LYS A 117 16.94 -18.87 2.65
CA LYS A 117 16.93 -19.36 1.25
C LYS A 117 15.66 -18.95 0.50
N ARG A 118 14.48 -19.03 1.15
CA ARG A 118 13.21 -18.58 0.54
C ARG A 118 13.24 -17.08 0.22
N ALA A 119 13.66 -16.25 1.17
CA ALA A 119 13.73 -14.80 0.99
C ALA A 119 14.74 -14.40 -0.10
N GLU A 120 15.93 -14.99 -0.13
CA GLU A 120 16.95 -14.76 -1.17
C GLU A 120 16.43 -15.10 -2.57
N ASN A 121 15.78 -16.26 -2.72
CA ASN A 121 15.21 -16.68 -4.01
C ASN A 121 14.14 -15.72 -4.51
N MET A 122 13.26 -15.24 -3.61
CA MET A 122 12.22 -14.28 -3.94
C MET A 122 12.83 -12.93 -4.35
N LEU A 123 13.78 -12.41 -3.57
CA LEU A 123 14.45 -11.13 -3.87
C LEU A 123 15.21 -11.17 -5.19
N LYS A 124 15.89 -12.28 -5.52
CA LYS A 124 16.54 -12.47 -6.82
C LYS A 124 15.55 -12.37 -7.98
N LYS A 125 14.40 -13.05 -7.90
CA LYS A 125 13.35 -12.99 -8.94
C LYS A 125 12.75 -11.58 -9.07
N ILE A 126 12.51 -10.90 -7.95
CA ILE A 126 12.01 -9.51 -7.95
C ILE A 126 13.06 -8.58 -8.58
N GLY A 127 14.33 -8.70 -8.17
CA GLY A 127 15.42 -7.88 -8.71
C GLY A 127 15.64 -8.08 -10.22
N ALA A 128 15.40 -9.30 -10.72
CA ALA A 128 15.43 -9.62 -12.15
C ALA A 128 14.16 -9.15 -12.91
N GLY A 129 13.14 -8.63 -12.23
CA GLY A 129 11.85 -8.25 -12.85
C GLY A 129 10.97 -9.45 -13.24
N GLU A 130 11.29 -10.64 -12.74
CA GLU A 130 10.59 -11.90 -13.09
C GLU A 130 9.37 -12.15 -12.17
N LEU A 131 9.28 -11.49 -11.01
CA LEU A 131 8.24 -11.74 -10.02
C LEU A 131 7.51 -10.45 -9.64
N PHE A 132 6.18 -10.46 -9.76
CA PHE A 132 5.29 -9.43 -9.24
C PHE A 132 4.37 -10.00 -8.16
N ILE A 133 4.43 -9.44 -6.96
CA ILE A 133 3.67 -9.92 -5.81
C ILE A 133 2.47 -9.00 -5.61
N THR A 134 1.28 -9.58 -5.41
CA THR A 134 0.17 -8.81 -4.86
C THR A 134 -0.35 -9.41 -3.55
N VAL A 135 -1.38 -8.79 -2.99
CA VAL A 135 -1.92 -9.16 -1.67
C VAL A 135 -3.39 -9.51 -1.82
N ALA A 136 -3.78 -10.69 -1.37
CA ALA A 136 -5.15 -11.19 -1.34
C ALA A 136 -5.55 -11.53 0.11
N ASN A 137 -5.84 -10.50 0.91
CA ASN A 137 -6.12 -10.65 2.35
C ASN A 137 -7.53 -10.23 2.77
N SER A 138 -8.16 -9.32 2.02
CA SER A 138 -9.48 -8.79 2.37
C SER A 138 -10.58 -9.80 2.13
N GLU A 139 -11.58 -9.82 3.01
CA GLU A 139 -12.78 -10.67 2.89
C GLU A 139 -13.98 -9.90 3.45
N PRO A 140 -15.19 -10.11 2.92
CA PRO A 140 -16.38 -9.47 3.46
C PRO A 140 -16.62 -9.85 4.92
N GLY A 141 -16.70 -8.85 5.81
CA GLY A 141 -16.96 -9.06 7.25
C GLY A 141 -15.79 -9.66 8.02
N ALA A 142 -14.56 -9.63 7.48
CA ALA A 142 -13.33 -9.91 8.19
C ALA A 142 -12.47 -8.65 8.34
N ASP A 143 -11.55 -8.66 9.27
CA ASP A 143 -10.58 -7.58 9.49
C ASP A 143 -9.14 -8.12 9.55
N VAL A 144 -8.21 -7.29 10.06
CA VAL A 144 -6.79 -7.69 10.15
C VAL A 144 -6.54 -8.83 11.15
N ARG A 145 -7.50 -9.13 12.05
CA ARG A 145 -7.42 -10.18 13.09
C ARG A 145 -8.01 -11.50 12.63
N THR A 146 -8.80 -11.49 11.55
CA THR A 146 -9.63 -12.63 11.17
C THR A 146 -9.48 -12.96 9.69
N SER A 147 -9.79 -14.20 9.33
CA SER A 147 -9.93 -14.68 7.96
C SER A 147 -11.04 -15.73 7.89
N LYS A 148 -11.82 -15.71 6.82
CA LYS A 148 -12.81 -16.75 6.50
C LYS A 148 -12.20 -17.86 5.66
N THR A 149 -11.16 -17.56 4.87
CA THR A 149 -10.37 -18.57 4.16
C THR A 149 -9.79 -19.53 5.17
N LEU A 150 -10.08 -20.81 4.99
CA LEU A 150 -9.67 -21.91 5.86
C LEU A 150 -8.50 -22.65 5.25
N ALA A 151 -7.47 -22.93 6.04
CA ALA A 151 -6.41 -23.86 5.74
C ALA A 151 -6.65 -25.15 6.54
N THR A 152 -6.96 -26.24 5.86
CA THR A 152 -7.20 -27.54 6.46
C THR A 152 -5.94 -28.40 6.32
N LYS A 153 -5.47 -29.02 7.42
CA LYS A 153 -4.28 -29.89 7.42
C LYS A 153 -4.49 -31.10 6.53
N THR A 154 -3.46 -31.46 5.75
CA THR A 154 -3.39 -32.66 4.92
C THR A 154 -1.96 -33.20 4.92
N ASP A 155 -1.71 -34.33 4.25
CA ASP A 155 -0.37 -34.90 4.15
C ASP A 155 0.61 -33.90 3.50
N GLY A 156 1.66 -33.55 4.23
CA GLY A 156 2.74 -32.67 3.79
C GLY A 156 2.37 -31.19 3.64
N GLY A 157 1.15 -30.77 4.05
CA GLY A 157 0.76 -29.38 3.89
C GLY A 157 -0.69 -29.07 4.30
N TRP A 158 -1.27 -28.11 3.60
CA TRP A 158 -2.56 -27.50 3.90
C TRP A 158 -3.37 -27.28 2.63
N LEU A 159 -4.66 -27.48 2.68
CA LEU A 159 -5.60 -27.13 1.61
C LEU A 159 -6.30 -25.82 1.94
N PHE A 160 -6.13 -24.81 1.08
CA PHE A 160 -6.80 -23.51 1.21
C PHE A 160 -8.13 -23.53 0.50
N ASN A 161 -9.19 -23.11 1.20
CA ASN A 161 -10.53 -22.92 0.69
C ASN A 161 -11.10 -21.59 1.14
N GLY A 162 -11.58 -20.76 0.20
CA GLY A 162 -12.20 -19.48 0.51
C GLY A 162 -12.15 -18.48 -0.63
N ILE A 163 -12.62 -17.25 -0.35
CA ILE A 163 -12.68 -16.17 -1.34
C ILE A 163 -12.05 -14.93 -0.72
N LYS A 164 -11.10 -14.35 -1.44
CA LYS A 164 -10.50 -13.05 -1.13
C LYS A 164 -11.08 -12.00 -2.07
N THR A 165 -11.35 -10.82 -1.54
CA THR A 165 -11.84 -9.67 -2.31
C THR A 165 -10.79 -8.56 -2.37
N PHE A 166 -10.92 -7.67 -3.34
CA PHE A 166 -10.00 -6.55 -3.50
C PHE A 166 -8.53 -6.96 -3.61
N ALA A 167 -8.23 -8.02 -4.37
CA ALA A 167 -6.86 -8.42 -4.65
C ALA A 167 -6.22 -7.49 -5.71
N THR A 168 -5.87 -6.29 -5.28
CA THR A 168 -5.39 -5.20 -6.12
C THR A 168 -4.13 -5.61 -6.89
N GLY A 169 -4.16 -5.44 -8.23
CA GLY A 169 -3.07 -5.84 -9.12
C GLY A 169 -3.06 -7.32 -9.48
N SER A 170 -4.08 -8.07 -9.10
CA SER A 170 -4.15 -9.52 -9.37
C SER A 170 -3.98 -9.92 -10.84
N PRO A 171 -4.41 -9.14 -11.87
CA PRO A 171 -4.16 -9.53 -13.26
C PRO A 171 -2.68 -9.66 -13.63
N ALA A 172 -1.79 -8.93 -12.96
CA ALA A 172 -0.35 -8.97 -13.22
C ALA A 172 0.43 -9.77 -12.18
N ALA A 173 -0.23 -10.40 -11.21
CA ALA A 173 0.43 -11.14 -10.15
C ALA A 173 1.07 -12.41 -10.69
N ASP A 174 2.29 -12.70 -10.26
CA ASP A 174 2.92 -14.02 -10.39
C ASP A 174 2.65 -14.85 -9.12
N VAL A 175 2.54 -14.15 -7.97
CA VAL A 175 2.24 -14.76 -6.66
C VAL A 175 1.34 -13.85 -5.83
N LEU A 176 0.56 -14.45 -4.93
CA LEU A 176 -0.32 -13.78 -3.98
C LEU A 176 0.18 -13.98 -2.54
N ALA A 177 0.27 -12.91 -1.77
CA ALA A 177 0.41 -13.02 -0.32
C ALA A 177 -0.98 -13.18 0.30
N VAL A 178 -1.22 -14.32 0.93
CA VAL A 178 -2.56 -14.74 1.41
C VAL A 178 -2.51 -15.05 2.89
N ARG A 179 -3.56 -14.69 3.63
CA ARG A 179 -3.80 -15.14 5.00
C ARG A 179 -4.96 -16.13 5.03
N ALA A 180 -4.84 -17.13 5.90
CA ALA A 180 -5.90 -18.09 6.16
C ALA A 180 -5.98 -18.38 7.66
N ARG A 181 -7.16 -18.77 8.16
CA ARG A 181 -7.29 -19.34 9.50
C ARG A 181 -6.98 -20.83 9.44
N PHE A 182 -6.45 -21.36 10.51
CA PHE A 182 -6.21 -22.79 10.67
C PHE A 182 -6.35 -23.20 12.13
N GLU A 183 -6.47 -24.49 12.38
CA GLU A 183 -6.41 -25.09 13.71
C GLU A 183 -5.04 -25.75 13.88
N ASN A 184 -4.33 -25.44 14.96
CA ASN A 184 -3.07 -26.08 15.29
C ASN A 184 -3.28 -27.44 15.97
N ASP A 185 -2.21 -28.18 16.23
CA ASP A 185 -2.25 -29.51 16.83
C ASP A 185 -2.85 -29.51 18.28
N ALA A 186 -2.91 -28.35 18.92
CA ALA A 186 -3.55 -28.18 20.23
C ALA A 186 -5.05 -27.83 20.15
N GLY A 187 -5.64 -27.74 18.94
CA GLY A 187 -7.04 -27.35 18.72
C GLY A 187 -7.29 -25.85 18.82
N GLU A 188 -6.23 -25.02 18.79
CA GLU A 188 -6.37 -23.58 18.87
C GLU A 188 -6.56 -22.97 17.47
N GLN A 189 -7.50 -22.02 17.36
CA GLN A 189 -7.69 -21.25 16.12
C GLN A 189 -6.57 -20.22 15.96
N ARG A 190 -5.89 -20.28 14.81
CA ARG A 190 -4.71 -19.49 14.47
C ARG A 190 -4.88 -18.77 13.15
N MET A 191 -4.07 -17.77 12.92
CA MET A 191 -3.88 -17.11 11.63
C MET A 191 -2.56 -17.57 11.03
N GLY A 192 -2.60 -17.94 9.76
CA GLY A 192 -1.41 -18.26 9.00
C GLY A 192 -1.28 -17.38 7.76
N ALA A 193 -0.09 -17.36 7.17
CA ALA A 193 0.23 -16.63 5.95
C ALA A 193 1.08 -17.49 5.00
N ALA A 194 0.80 -17.37 3.71
CA ALA A 194 1.56 -18.01 2.64
C ALA A 194 1.78 -17.07 1.46
N ILE A 195 2.82 -17.34 0.67
CA ILE A 195 3.00 -16.77 -0.67
C ILE A 195 2.64 -17.86 -1.68
N VAL A 196 1.55 -17.66 -2.40
CA VAL A 196 0.96 -18.68 -3.27
C VAL A 196 1.13 -18.31 -4.75
N PRO A 197 1.85 -19.15 -5.56
CA PRO A 197 1.90 -19.01 -7.01
C PRO A 197 0.51 -19.13 -7.65
N ILE A 198 0.23 -18.30 -8.67
CA ILE A 198 -1.07 -18.31 -9.35
C ILE A 198 -1.15 -19.36 -10.48
N ASP A 199 -0.03 -19.95 -10.86
CA ASP A 199 0.06 -20.97 -11.90
C ASP A 199 -0.20 -22.41 -11.39
N ARG A 200 -0.44 -22.57 -10.07
CA ARG A 200 -0.81 -23.86 -9.46
C ARG A 200 -2.32 -24.08 -9.52
N PRO A 201 -2.79 -25.34 -9.58
CA PRO A 201 -4.23 -25.66 -9.51
C PRO A 201 -4.87 -25.19 -8.20
N GLY A 202 -6.16 -24.84 -8.26
CA GLY A 202 -6.95 -24.49 -7.08
C GLY A 202 -7.01 -23.00 -6.77
N VAL A 203 -6.47 -22.12 -7.62
CA VAL A 203 -6.63 -20.67 -7.51
C VAL A 203 -7.23 -20.10 -8.80
N GLU A 204 -8.22 -19.22 -8.66
CA GLU A 204 -8.85 -18.53 -9.78
C GLU A 204 -8.98 -17.04 -9.46
N ILE A 205 -8.52 -16.20 -10.39
CA ILE A 205 -8.72 -14.74 -10.33
C ILE A 205 -9.98 -14.41 -11.13
N MET A 206 -11.00 -13.90 -10.46
CA MET A 206 -12.28 -13.54 -11.06
C MET A 206 -12.13 -12.22 -11.81
N ASN A 207 -12.59 -12.14 -13.05
CA ASN A 207 -12.55 -10.89 -13.81
C ASN A 207 -13.78 -10.02 -13.48
N ASN A 208 -13.90 -9.55 -12.23
CA ASN A 208 -15.12 -8.94 -11.68
C ASN A 208 -14.91 -7.56 -11.01
N TRP A 209 -13.74 -6.91 -11.21
CA TRP A 209 -13.53 -5.59 -10.63
C TRP A 209 -14.36 -4.52 -11.36
N ASP A 210 -15.28 -3.88 -10.64
CA ASP A 210 -16.07 -2.73 -11.12
C ASP A 210 -16.25 -1.70 -9.99
N GLY A 211 -15.17 -0.99 -9.68
CA GLY A 211 -15.15 0.02 -8.61
C GLY A 211 -15.70 1.38 -9.05
N LEU A 212 -16.18 2.18 -8.11
CA LEU A 212 -16.56 3.58 -8.31
C LEU A 212 -15.38 4.40 -8.85
N GLY A 213 -14.19 4.22 -8.28
CA GLY A 213 -12.90 4.77 -8.65
C GLY A 213 -11.84 3.69 -8.63
N MET A 214 -10.57 4.06 -8.91
CA MET A 214 -9.47 3.10 -9.06
C MET A 214 -9.83 1.98 -10.05
N ARG A 215 -10.56 2.33 -11.11
CA ARG A 215 -11.19 1.37 -12.04
C ARG A 215 -10.17 0.50 -12.76
N SER A 216 -8.96 1.00 -12.90
CA SER A 216 -7.83 0.31 -13.58
C SER A 216 -6.94 -0.47 -12.60
N SER A 217 -7.32 -0.60 -11.32
CA SER A 217 -6.47 -1.25 -10.31
C SER A 217 -6.47 -2.78 -10.38
N GLY A 218 -7.40 -3.38 -11.12
CA GLY A 218 -7.54 -4.84 -11.21
C GLY A 218 -7.69 -5.48 -9.83
N SER A 219 -8.59 -4.92 -8.99
CA SER A 219 -8.81 -5.40 -7.62
C SER A 219 -9.84 -6.52 -7.59
N HIS A 220 -9.64 -7.57 -8.40
CA HIS A 220 -10.55 -8.68 -8.55
C HIS A 220 -10.65 -9.54 -7.29
N ASP A 221 -11.69 -10.35 -7.23
CA ASP A 221 -11.80 -11.43 -6.26
C ASP A 221 -10.90 -12.61 -6.68
N VAL A 222 -10.43 -13.36 -5.67
CA VAL A 222 -9.62 -14.57 -5.85
C VAL A 222 -10.27 -15.71 -5.08
N VAL A 223 -10.54 -16.80 -5.77
CA VAL A 223 -11.15 -18.01 -5.21
C VAL A 223 -10.09 -19.08 -5.03
N PHE A 224 -10.06 -19.70 -3.85
CA PHE A 224 -9.26 -20.86 -3.53
C PHE A 224 -10.18 -22.08 -3.35
N THR A 225 -9.88 -23.15 -4.08
CA THR A 225 -10.56 -24.45 -4.01
C THR A 225 -9.52 -25.55 -3.91
N ASP A 226 -9.40 -26.12 -2.71
CA ASP A 226 -8.41 -27.17 -2.40
C ASP A 226 -6.99 -26.81 -2.86
N TYR A 227 -6.63 -25.53 -2.77
CA TYR A 227 -5.30 -25.07 -3.16
C TYR A 227 -4.24 -25.57 -2.17
N PHE A 228 -3.29 -26.38 -2.64
CA PHE A 228 -2.27 -26.97 -1.78
C PHE A 228 -1.13 -25.99 -1.47
N VAL A 229 -0.81 -25.86 -0.18
CA VAL A 229 0.34 -25.12 0.38
C VAL A 229 1.16 -26.09 1.21
N ALA A 230 2.45 -26.24 0.90
CA ALA A 230 3.33 -27.13 1.66
C ALA A 230 3.58 -26.61 3.09
N ASP A 231 3.89 -27.50 4.03
CA ASP A 231 4.12 -27.14 5.44
C ASP A 231 5.20 -26.07 5.61
N ASP A 232 6.24 -26.11 4.80
CA ASP A 232 7.34 -25.15 4.85
C ASP A 232 7.03 -23.83 4.10
N GLU A 233 5.90 -23.75 3.36
CA GLU A 233 5.41 -22.55 2.70
C GLU A 233 4.35 -21.80 3.54
N PHE A 234 3.88 -22.35 4.68
CA PHE A 234 2.85 -21.80 5.54
C PHE A 234 3.40 -21.39 6.90
N ASP A 235 3.36 -20.09 7.18
CA ASP A 235 3.86 -19.53 8.44
C ASP A 235 2.68 -19.20 9.38
N ASP A 236 2.75 -19.69 10.65
CA ASP A 236 1.86 -19.22 11.72
C ASP A 236 2.20 -17.76 12.08
N ILE A 237 1.21 -16.87 12.02
CA ILE A 237 1.36 -15.45 12.28
C ILE A 237 0.59 -14.97 13.52
N GLY A 238 0.00 -15.87 14.31
CA GLY A 238 -0.59 -15.53 15.61
C GLY A 238 -1.98 -16.09 15.87
N VAL A 239 -2.54 -15.71 17.00
CA VAL A 239 -3.85 -16.17 17.47
C VAL A 239 -4.97 -15.52 16.66
N TYR A 240 -5.95 -16.33 16.21
CA TYR A 240 -7.14 -15.86 15.52
C TYR A 240 -7.97 -14.94 16.43
N GLY A 241 -8.47 -13.84 15.87
CA GLY A 241 -9.27 -12.86 16.60
C GLY A 241 -8.46 -11.83 17.40
N ARG A 242 -7.13 -11.95 17.47
CA ARG A 242 -6.25 -11.02 18.19
C ARG A 242 -5.31 -10.27 17.26
N PHE A 243 -4.92 -9.06 17.66
CA PHE A 243 -3.87 -8.32 16.96
C PHE A 243 -2.52 -8.97 17.26
N ASN A 244 -1.85 -9.46 16.23
CA ASN A 244 -0.42 -9.74 16.31
C ASN A 244 0.32 -8.42 16.04
N ALA A 245 0.69 -7.69 17.08
CA ALA A 245 1.25 -6.36 16.97
C ALA A 245 2.55 -6.32 16.15
N PRO A 246 3.55 -7.20 16.34
CA PRO A 246 4.76 -7.21 15.51
C PRO A 246 4.47 -7.43 14.02
N PHE A 247 3.58 -8.36 13.68
CA PHE A 247 3.18 -8.62 12.30
C PHE A 247 2.45 -7.44 11.67
N LEU A 248 1.54 -6.80 12.43
CA LEU A 248 0.75 -5.68 11.95
C LEU A 248 1.55 -4.38 11.85
N ALA A 249 2.49 -4.15 12.77
CA ALA A 249 3.41 -3.01 12.69
C ALA A 249 4.19 -3.07 11.38
N LEU A 250 4.71 -4.26 11.03
CA LEU A 250 5.37 -4.50 9.76
C LEU A 250 4.45 -4.26 8.55
N GLY A 251 3.22 -4.77 8.61
CA GLY A 251 2.21 -4.61 7.55
C GLY A 251 1.74 -3.16 7.37
N SER A 252 1.82 -2.36 8.41
CA SER A 252 1.37 -0.95 8.41
C SER A 252 2.21 -0.03 7.50
N VAL A 253 3.40 -0.47 7.08
CA VAL A 253 4.21 0.23 6.05
C VAL A 253 3.42 0.46 4.76
N SER A 254 2.55 -0.48 4.38
CA SER A 254 1.67 -0.31 3.20
C SER A 254 0.75 0.90 3.32
N SER A 255 0.34 1.28 4.53
CA SER A 255 -0.49 2.47 4.78
C SER A 255 0.22 3.77 4.40
N MET A 256 1.53 3.84 4.53
CA MET A 256 2.33 5.01 4.15
C MET A 256 2.33 5.17 2.62
N GLY A 257 2.60 4.07 1.88
CA GLY A 257 2.54 4.07 0.42
C GLY A 257 1.15 4.42 -0.11
N LEU A 258 0.09 3.83 0.46
CA LEU A 258 -1.29 4.19 0.12
C LEU A 258 -1.54 5.68 0.35
N SER A 259 -1.24 6.21 1.53
CA SER A 259 -1.47 7.62 1.87
C SER A 259 -0.78 8.58 0.91
N SER A 260 0.43 8.24 0.45
CA SER A 260 1.19 9.07 -0.47
C SER A 260 0.56 9.16 -1.87
N ILE A 261 -0.05 8.08 -2.36
CA ILE A 261 -0.78 8.06 -3.64
C ILE A 261 -2.00 9.00 -3.56
N PHE A 262 -2.79 8.88 -2.50
CA PHE A 262 -4.00 9.68 -2.33
C PHE A 262 -3.69 11.17 -2.10
N LEU A 263 -2.57 11.47 -1.44
CA LEU A 263 -2.05 12.85 -1.38
C LEU A 263 -1.67 13.35 -2.78
N GLY A 264 -1.01 12.54 -3.61
CA GLY A 264 -0.68 12.89 -5.00
C GLY A 264 -1.92 13.20 -5.84
N ILE A 265 -2.99 12.40 -5.69
CA ILE A 265 -4.29 12.68 -6.33
C ILE A 265 -4.83 14.05 -5.92
N ALA A 266 -4.77 14.37 -4.62
CA ALA A 266 -5.26 15.65 -4.10
C ALA A 266 -4.42 16.85 -4.59
N GLU A 267 -3.09 16.68 -4.66
CA GLU A 267 -2.18 17.68 -5.20
C GLU A 267 -2.52 18.01 -6.65
N THR A 268 -2.71 17.00 -7.48
CA THR A 268 -3.07 17.17 -8.90
C THR A 268 -4.44 17.81 -9.06
N ALA A 269 -5.44 17.42 -8.25
CA ALA A 269 -6.76 18.06 -8.29
C ALA A 269 -6.68 19.55 -7.96
N HIS A 270 -5.91 19.90 -6.93
CA HIS A 270 -5.66 21.28 -6.55
C HIS A 270 -4.96 22.07 -7.68
N GLU A 271 -3.89 21.53 -8.26
CA GLU A 271 -3.14 22.16 -9.36
C GLU A 271 -4.02 22.43 -10.59
N ILE A 272 -4.88 21.47 -10.98
CA ILE A 272 -5.85 21.63 -12.08
C ILE A 272 -6.81 22.79 -11.77
N ALA A 273 -7.38 22.82 -10.58
CA ALA A 273 -8.33 23.86 -10.19
C ALA A 273 -7.68 25.25 -10.14
N VAL A 274 -6.50 25.37 -9.54
CA VAL A 274 -5.73 26.63 -9.47
C VAL A 274 -5.34 27.10 -10.88
N SER A 275 -4.90 26.20 -11.74
CA SER A 275 -4.58 26.52 -13.14
C SER A 275 -5.81 27.07 -13.90
N ALA A 276 -6.97 26.48 -13.69
CA ALA A 276 -8.21 26.94 -14.30
C ALA A 276 -8.62 28.35 -13.80
N ILE A 277 -8.48 28.61 -12.50
CA ILE A 277 -8.77 29.93 -11.90
C ILE A 277 -7.82 31.00 -12.45
N LYS A 278 -6.52 30.68 -12.57
CA LYS A 278 -5.52 31.61 -13.15
C LYS A 278 -5.85 32.00 -14.59
N LYS A 279 -6.46 31.12 -15.37
CA LYS A 279 -6.86 31.35 -16.77
C LYS A 279 -8.19 32.12 -16.91
N ARG A 280 -9.02 32.15 -15.86
CA ARG A 280 -10.34 32.81 -15.87
C ARG A 280 -10.19 34.28 -15.60
N GLU A 281 -10.84 35.12 -16.38
CA GLU A 281 -10.87 36.58 -16.14
C GLU A 281 -11.41 36.90 -14.75
N GLY A 282 -10.66 37.66 -13.96
CA GLY A 282 -11.03 38.01 -12.58
C GLY A 282 -10.93 36.84 -11.59
N GLY A 283 -10.65 35.62 -12.04
CA GLY A 283 -10.68 34.40 -11.21
C GLY A 283 -9.79 34.47 -9.97
N THR A 284 -8.60 35.05 -10.10
CA THR A 284 -7.65 35.20 -8.97
C THR A 284 -8.03 36.33 -8.01
N ARG A 285 -8.91 37.24 -8.41
CA ARG A 285 -9.35 38.39 -7.59
C ARG A 285 -10.62 38.08 -6.79
N TYR A 286 -11.31 36.97 -7.11
CA TYR A 286 -12.55 36.62 -6.42
C TYR A 286 -12.22 36.08 -5.01
N PRO A 287 -12.72 36.75 -3.92
CA PRO A 287 -12.29 36.43 -2.55
C PRO A 287 -12.52 34.97 -2.16
N MET A 288 -13.66 34.38 -2.56
CA MET A 288 -13.95 32.98 -2.23
C MET A 288 -12.96 31.98 -2.89
N ASN A 289 -12.45 32.29 -4.09
CA ASN A 289 -11.42 31.49 -4.71
C ASN A 289 -10.12 31.55 -3.91
N GLN A 290 -9.77 32.74 -3.40
CA GLN A 290 -8.57 32.91 -2.57
C GLN A 290 -8.68 32.12 -1.25
N VAL A 291 -9.86 32.16 -0.60
CA VAL A 291 -10.13 31.37 0.62
C VAL A 291 -10.00 29.89 0.35
N THR A 292 -10.66 29.37 -0.67
CA THR A 292 -10.62 27.94 -1.02
C THR A 292 -9.21 27.47 -1.38
N VAL A 293 -8.44 28.29 -2.11
CA VAL A 293 -7.02 27.99 -2.41
C VAL A 293 -6.21 27.96 -1.12
N ALA A 294 -6.40 28.95 -0.21
CA ALA A 294 -5.68 28.97 1.06
C ALA A 294 -5.98 27.76 1.95
N GLU A 295 -7.25 27.34 2.04
CA GLU A 295 -7.65 26.13 2.77
C GLU A 295 -6.96 24.87 2.21
N ASN A 296 -6.92 24.74 0.88
CA ASN A 296 -6.25 23.60 0.25
C ASN A 296 -4.73 23.64 0.49
N GLU A 297 -4.09 24.80 0.39
CA GLU A 297 -2.63 24.94 0.66
C GLU A 297 -2.29 24.59 2.11
N ILE A 298 -3.12 25.01 3.09
CA ILE A 298 -2.94 24.66 4.52
C ILE A 298 -3.05 23.14 4.70
N ASP A 299 -4.08 22.53 4.13
CA ASP A 299 -4.33 21.09 4.22
C ASP A 299 -3.23 20.27 3.53
N LEU A 300 -2.76 20.71 2.36
CA LEU A 300 -1.63 20.09 1.65
C LEU A 300 -0.33 20.15 2.48
N ALA A 301 -0.03 21.31 3.07
CA ALA A 301 1.14 21.49 3.92
C ALA A 301 1.09 20.54 5.13
N ALA A 302 -0.06 20.47 5.81
CA ALA A 302 -0.27 19.59 6.96
C ALA A 302 -0.18 18.11 6.57
N ALA A 303 -0.81 17.71 5.44
CA ALA A 303 -0.80 16.33 4.96
C ALA A 303 0.62 15.86 4.55
N ARG A 304 1.40 16.71 3.89
CA ARG A 304 2.81 16.45 3.56
C ARG A 304 3.66 16.31 4.82
N ALA A 305 3.48 17.18 5.80
CA ALA A 305 4.24 17.17 7.05
C ALA A 305 3.99 15.89 7.85
N ILE A 306 2.72 15.51 8.07
CA ILE A 306 2.38 14.30 8.83
C ILE A 306 2.81 13.03 8.10
N LEU A 307 2.67 12.98 6.76
CA LEU A 307 3.06 11.83 5.96
C LEU A 307 4.59 11.65 5.98
N SER A 308 5.35 12.72 5.76
CA SER A 308 6.80 12.73 5.82
C SER A 308 7.29 12.27 7.20
N ARG A 309 6.76 12.87 8.28
CA ARG A 309 7.18 12.50 9.64
C ARG A 309 6.77 11.08 10.01
N GLY A 310 5.58 10.64 9.59
CA GLY A 310 5.12 9.27 9.81
C GLY A 310 6.01 8.23 9.14
N ALA A 311 6.46 8.49 7.91
CA ALA A 311 7.37 7.61 7.20
C ALA A 311 8.80 7.60 7.81
N GLN A 312 9.33 8.78 8.18
CA GLN A 312 10.60 8.88 8.91
C GLN A 312 10.56 8.15 10.25
N PHE A 313 9.41 8.21 10.96
CA PHE A 313 9.23 7.45 12.20
C PHE A 313 9.40 5.94 11.98
N TYR A 314 8.91 5.41 10.85
CA TYR A 314 9.16 4.03 10.46
C TYR A 314 10.62 3.75 10.17
N ASP A 315 11.30 4.66 9.47
CA ASP A 315 12.73 4.53 9.19
C ASP A 315 13.54 4.51 10.49
N ASP A 316 13.23 5.43 11.42
CA ASP A 316 13.87 5.50 12.74
C ASP A 316 13.60 4.24 13.58
N PHE A 317 12.33 3.79 13.63
CA PHE A 317 11.89 2.67 14.45
C PHE A 317 12.46 1.33 13.97
N TYR A 318 12.52 1.11 12.67
CA TYR A 318 13.02 -0.12 12.12
C TYR A 318 14.52 -0.07 11.79
N GLN A 319 15.20 1.02 12.04
CA GLN A 319 16.62 1.20 11.73
C GLN A 319 16.91 0.64 10.32
N THR A 320 16.49 1.39 9.31
CA THR A 320 16.53 0.95 7.91
C THR A 320 17.95 0.86 7.33
N ASP A 321 18.98 1.16 8.13
CA ASP A 321 20.37 0.98 7.75
C ASP A 321 20.83 -0.50 7.85
N ALA A 322 21.88 -0.84 7.10
CA ALA A 322 22.33 -2.22 6.93
C ALA A 322 23.06 -2.79 8.16
N GLU A 323 23.37 -1.99 9.17
CA GLU A 323 24.23 -2.39 10.28
C GLU A 323 23.46 -2.95 11.49
N HIS A 324 22.12 -2.73 11.56
CA HIS A 324 21.33 -3.17 12.70
C HIS A 324 20.36 -4.29 12.31
N PRO A 325 20.43 -5.44 13.00
CA PRO A 325 19.45 -6.50 12.81
C PRO A 325 18.07 -6.02 13.25
N VAL A 326 17.05 -6.39 12.49
CA VAL A 326 15.68 -5.98 12.73
C VAL A 326 15.11 -6.69 13.95
N GLY A 327 15.10 -6.02 15.04
CA GLY A 327 14.29 -6.21 16.22
C GLY A 327 14.00 -4.83 16.73
N LEU A 328 12.97 -4.66 17.54
CA LEU A 328 12.88 -3.47 18.37
C LEU A 328 14.21 -3.36 19.13
N PRO A 329 14.87 -2.19 19.18
CA PRO A 329 15.94 -1.99 20.14
C PRO A 329 15.42 -2.39 21.53
N ASP A 330 16.19 -3.13 22.33
CA ASP A 330 15.80 -3.53 23.68
C ASP A 330 15.43 -2.32 24.57
N ASP A 331 15.83 -1.13 24.16
CA ASP A 331 15.58 0.18 24.78
C ASP A 331 14.57 1.06 24.01
N SER A 332 13.83 0.51 23.02
CA SER A 332 12.85 1.31 22.28
C SER A 332 11.78 1.85 23.23
N THR A 333 11.60 3.17 23.19
CA THR A 333 10.55 3.87 23.95
C THR A 333 9.15 3.64 23.37
N TYR A 334 9.04 2.91 22.25
CA TYR A 334 7.79 2.70 21.53
C TYR A 334 7.45 1.22 21.42
N SER A 335 6.21 0.87 21.79
CA SER A 335 5.64 -0.44 21.53
C SER A 335 5.17 -0.56 20.06
N ASP A 336 5.03 -1.80 19.57
CA ASP A 336 4.43 -2.07 18.26
C ASP A 336 3.06 -1.40 18.07
N PHE A 337 2.23 -1.35 19.10
CA PHE A 337 0.94 -0.66 19.07
C PHE A 337 1.07 0.85 18.90
N GLN A 338 2.12 1.46 19.45
CA GLN A 338 2.39 2.89 19.19
C GLN A 338 2.81 3.15 17.75
N VAL A 339 3.58 2.24 17.15
CA VAL A 339 3.92 2.30 15.71
C VAL A 339 2.66 2.19 14.86
N ILE A 340 1.80 1.22 15.15
CA ILE A 340 0.53 1.03 14.46
C ILE A 340 -0.37 2.26 14.62
N LYS A 341 -0.47 2.81 15.83
CA LYS A 341 -1.24 4.04 16.10
C LYS A 341 -0.75 5.21 15.25
N ASN A 342 0.57 5.45 15.18
CA ASN A 342 1.13 6.53 14.39
C ASN A 342 0.83 6.37 12.90
N SER A 343 0.91 5.13 12.39
CA SER A 343 0.49 4.82 11.02
C SER A 343 -0.99 5.09 10.79
N ALA A 344 -1.84 4.64 11.71
CA ALA A 344 -3.29 4.85 11.63
C ALA A 344 -3.66 6.34 11.66
N CYS A 345 -3.00 7.13 12.54
CA CYS A 345 -3.18 8.59 12.60
C CYS A 345 -2.80 9.26 11.26
N THR A 346 -1.62 8.91 10.73
CA THR A 346 -1.13 9.46 9.46
C THR A 346 -2.08 9.11 8.33
N LYS A 347 -2.43 7.84 8.17
CA LYS A 347 -3.34 7.39 7.13
C LYS A 347 -4.69 8.07 7.22
N LYS A 348 -5.31 8.05 8.41
CA LYS A 348 -6.63 8.67 8.62
C LYS A 348 -6.62 10.13 8.23
N PHE A 349 -5.66 10.90 8.73
CA PHE A 349 -5.56 12.33 8.45
C PHE A 349 -5.37 12.59 6.95
N VAL A 350 -4.40 11.95 6.31
CA VAL A 350 -4.10 12.18 4.88
C VAL A 350 -5.27 11.78 3.99
N MET A 351 -5.93 10.63 4.25
CA MET A 351 -7.04 10.15 3.42
C MET A 351 -8.29 11.05 3.51
N GLU A 352 -8.62 11.57 4.69
CA GLU A 352 -9.75 12.50 4.87
C GLU A 352 -9.43 13.86 4.26
N THR A 353 -8.24 14.37 4.50
CA THR A 353 -7.77 15.65 3.97
C THR A 353 -7.73 15.61 2.44
N ALA A 354 -7.24 14.52 1.84
CA ALA A 354 -7.22 14.36 0.39
C ALA A 354 -8.62 14.43 -0.24
N VAL A 355 -9.63 13.81 0.38
CA VAL A 355 -11.03 13.92 -0.08
C VAL A 355 -11.52 15.36 -0.01
N ASN A 356 -11.26 16.07 1.09
CA ASN A 356 -11.69 17.46 1.27
C ASN A 356 -11.04 18.40 0.24
N ILE A 357 -9.74 18.21 -0.04
CA ILE A 357 -9.01 18.99 -1.04
C ILE A 357 -9.61 18.77 -2.44
N VAL A 358 -9.86 17.51 -2.81
CA VAL A 358 -10.43 17.20 -4.14
C VAL A 358 -11.85 17.76 -4.26
N ASP A 359 -12.68 17.65 -3.23
CA ASP A 359 -14.03 18.21 -3.23
C ASP A 359 -14.02 19.74 -3.43
N ARG A 360 -13.18 20.44 -2.68
CA ARG A 360 -12.97 21.88 -2.86
C ARG A 360 -12.40 22.22 -4.22
N ALA A 361 -11.52 21.39 -4.78
CA ALA A 361 -10.97 21.59 -6.12
C ALA A 361 -12.05 21.51 -7.21
N LEU A 362 -13.01 20.57 -7.10
CA LEU A 362 -14.15 20.50 -8.00
C LEU A 362 -15.00 21.76 -7.92
N THR A 363 -15.31 22.21 -6.70
CA THR A 363 -16.08 23.45 -6.45
C THR A 363 -15.37 24.66 -7.03
N LEU A 364 -14.07 24.79 -6.81
CA LEU A 364 -13.23 25.89 -7.31
C LEU A 364 -13.18 25.91 -8.85
N TYR A 365 -13.06 24.73 -9.48
CA TYR A 365 -13.09 24.60 -10.94
C TYR A 365 -14.46 24.97 -11.52
N GLY A 366 -15.54 24.65 -10.83
CA GLY A 366 -16.92 24.89 -11.23
C GLY A 366 -17.55 23.75 -12.04
N GLY A 367 -18.72 23.99 -12.65
CA GLY A 367 -19.57 22.95 -13.26
C GLY A 367 -18.89 22.05 -14.30
N GLY A 368 -17.84 22.52 -14.96
CA GLY A 368 -17.07 21.69 -15.90
C GLY A 368 -16.35 20.51 -15.24
N SER A 369 -16.09 20.56 -13.93
CA SER A 369 -15.50 19.46 -13.18
C SER A 369 -16.43 18.25 -13.06
N TYR A 370 -17.74 18.46 -13.19
CA TYR A 370 -18.77 17.43 -13.04
C TYR A 370 -19.00 16.59 -14.30
N LEU A 371 -18.40 16.97 -15.42
CA LEU A 371 -18.51 16.23 -16.66
C LEU A 371 -17.69 14.93 -16.58
N ALA A 372 -18.24 13.84 -17.11
CA ALA A 372 -17.60 12.50 -17.03
C ALA A 372 -16.19 12.43 -17.67
N ASN A 373 -15.91 13.30 -18.63
CA ASN A 373 -14.59 13.40 -19.28
C ASN A 373 -13.64 14.39 -18.57
N SER A 374 -14.08 15.04 -17.48
CA SER A 374 -13.22 15.89 -16.68
C SER A 374 -12.18 15.07 -15.91
N PRO A 375 -10.89 15.44 -15.92
CA PRO A 375 -9.90 14.77 -15.08
C PRO A 375 -10.27 14.88 -13.57
N LEU A 376 -10.90 15.96 -13.14
CA LEU A 376 -11.33 16.11 -11.74
C LEU A 376 -12.42 15.11 -11.36
N ALA A 377 -13.33 14.74 -12.28
CA ALA A 377 -14.34 13.71 -12.03
C ALA A 377 -13.70 12.33 -11.76
N LYS A 378 -12.62 11.98 -12.49
CA LYS A 378 -11.83 10.78 -12.20
C LYS A 378 -11.17 10.87 -10.83
N LEU A 379 -10.44 11.95 -10.56
CA LEU A 379 -9.73 12.14 -9.28
C LEU A 379 -10.69 12.12 -8.08
N TYR A 380 -11.90 12.66 -8.23
CA TYR A 380 -12.94 12.62 -7.18
C TYR A 380 -13.42 11.19 -6.89
N ARG A 381 -13.62 10.36 -7.92
CA ARG A 381 -13.97 8.96 -7.74
C ARG A 381 -12.82 8.17 -7.11
N ASP A 382 -11.61 8.39 -7.56
CA ASP A 382 -10.42 7.68 -7.11
C ASP A 382 -10.10 7.98 -5.64
N VAL A 383 -10.14 9.27 -5.24
CA VAL A 383 -9.76 9.66 -3.87
C VAL A 383 -10.66 9.05 -2.78
N ARG A 384 -11.91 8.69 -3.13
CA ARG A 384 -12.84 8.08 -2.19
C ARG A 384 -12.42 6.69 -1.73
N ALA A 385 -11.69 5.95 -2.52
CA ALA A 385 -11.28 4.59 -2.21
C ALA A 385 -10.40 4.50 -0.94
N GLY A 386 -9.57 5.50 -0.67
CA GLY A 386 -8.57 5.47 0.40
C GLY A 386 -9.14 5.20 1.79
N GLN A 387 -10.32 5.75 2.09
CA GLN A 387 -10.96 5.61 3.41
C GLN A 387 -11.47 4.19 3.70
N PHE A 388 -11.65 3.34 2.68
CA PHE A 388 -12.16 1.97 2.81
C PHE A 388 -11.04 0.93 2.81
N MET A 389 -9.81 1.31 2.44
CA MET A 389 -8.70 0.38 2.27
C MET A 389 -8.13 -0.13 3.59
N GLN A 390 -7.82 -1.43 3.62
CA GLN A 390 -7.07 -2.05 4.70
C GLN A 390 -5.54 -1.83 4.50
N PRO A 391 -4.72 -1.93 5.55
CA PRO A 391 -5.11 -2.03 6.97
C PRO A 391 -5.65 -0.70 7.48
N TRP A 392 -6.41 -0.76 8.58
CA TRP A 392 -6.96 0.40 9.28
C TRP A 392 -7.97 1.21 8.44
N ALA A 393 -9.06 0.58 8.02
CA ALA A 393 -10.24 1.32 7.56
C ALA A 393 -10.71 2.31 8.65
N ARG A 394 -11.33 3.42 8.23
CA ARG A 394 -11.58 4.61 9.06
C ARG A 394 -12.04 4.31 10.51
N ASN A 395 -13.05 3.48 10.68
CA ASN A 395 -13.62 3.23 12.02
C ASN A 395 -12.69 2.38 12.90
N GLN A 396 -12.03 1.38 12.32
CA GLN A 396 -11.02 0.55 13.00
C GLN A 396 -9.80 1.38 13.41
N ALA A 397 -9.37 2.32 12.56
CA ALA A 397 -8.28 3.24 12.89
C ALA A 397 -8.62 4.10 14.12
N ILE A 398 -9.83 4.69 14.17
CA ILE A 398 -10.26 5.58 15.27
C ILE A 398 -10.32 4.80 16.59
N GLU A 399 -10.90 3.59 16.59
CA GLU A 399 -10.97 2.74 17.77
C GLU A 399 -9.58 2.39 18.31
N LEU A 400 -8.69 1.90 17.43
CA LEU A 400 -7.32 1.57 17.81
C LEU A 400 -6.55 2.79 18.35
N ILE A 401 -6.64 3.94 17.68
CA ILE A 401 -5.99 5.18 18.12
C ILE A 401 -6.47 5.56 19.51
N GLY A 402 -7.78 5.46 19.77
CA GLY A 402 -8.40 5.77 21.06
C GLY A 402 -7.90 4.83 22.17
N LYS A 403 -7.97 3.50 21.95
CA LYS A 403 -7.49 2.50 22.92
C LYS A 403 -6.02 2.73 23.28
N VAL A 404 -5.14 2.79 22.29
CA VAL A 404 -3.70 2.99 22.51
C VAL A 404 -3.41 4.37 23.14
N GLY A 405 -4.16 5.40 22.79
CA GLY A 405 -4.04 6.75 23.39
C GLY A 405 -4.41 6.79 24.87
N LEU A 406 -5.33 5.91 25.30
CA LEU A 406 -5.73 5.74 26.70
C LEU A 406 -4.83 4.74 27.47
N GLY A 407 -3.84 4.14 26.82
CA GLY A 407 -2.98 3.12 27.43
C GLY A 407 -3.64 1.75 27.58
N LEU A 408 -4.72 1.49 26.85
CA LEU A 408 -5.41 0.21 26.84
C LEU A 408 -4.76 -0.76 25.85
N ASP A 409 -4.79 -2.07 26.16
CA ASP A 409 -4.42 -3.08 25.15
C ASP A 409 -5.54 -3.18 24.11
N PRO A 410 -5.25 -2.98 22.81
CA PRO A 410 -6.24 -3.14 21.75
C PRO A 410 -6.87 -4.53 21.66
N ASN A 411 -6.24 -5.53 22.26
CA ASN A 411 -6.75 -6.91 22.34
C ASN A 411 -7.75 -7.14 23.47
N ASP A 412 -7.86 -6.20 24.40
CA ASP A 412 -8.85 -6.29 25.47
C ASP A 412 -10.19 -5.73 25.00
N GLU A 413 -11.32 -6.34 25.46
CA GLU A 413 -12.69 -5.90 25.15
C GLU A 413 -13.06 -4.54 25.75
#